data_18b047bed50ff79ade3d011a39af4a3c
#
_entry.id   18b047bed50ff79ade3d011a39af4a3c
#
_cell.length_a   1.000
_cell.length_b   1.000
_cell.length_c   1.000
_cell.angle_alpha   90.00
_cell.angle_beta   90.00
_cell.angle_gamma   90.00
#
_symmetry.space_group_name_H-M   'P 1'
#
loop_
_entity.id
_entity.type
_entity.pdbx_description
1 polymer ?
#
loop_
_entity_poly.entity_id
_entity_poly.type
_entity_poly.pdbx_seq_one_letter_code
_entity_poly.pdbx_strand_id
1 'polypeptide(L)'
;RDHKLMIPSGDMILEDKDRIFVTGDRVDMMLFHNYIKSRVVKSLLIVGAGKIAYYLLKILKDSRIETKVIEVNPERAAFFSENFPKLYIVQGDGTTKDVLLEESAQHYDAVATLTGVDEENIITSMFLDSIGVQKNITKVNRTSLLEIINTPDFSSIITPKTIAVDTIMHFIHGRANAQYSDLQA
;
A
#
# COMPACT_ATOMS: atom_id res chain seq x y z
N ARG A 1 -18.33 3.51 11.10
CA ARG A 1 -18.65 4.00 12.43
C ARG A 1 -18.95 2.79 13.34
N ASP A 2 -18.39 2.74 14.54
CA ASP A 2 -18.57 1.64 15.52
C ASP A 2 -18.37 0.23 14.92
N HIS A 3 -17.33 0.06 14.11
CA HIS A 3 -17.01 -1.18 13.39
C HIS A 3 -18.11 -1.67 12.42
N LYS A 4 -19.08 -0.83 12.07
CA LYS A 4 -20.10 -1.15 11.06
C LYS A 4 -19.81 -0.42 9.76
N LEU A 5 -19.86 -1.18 8.65
CA LEU A 5 -19.88 -0.61 7.32
C LEU A 5 -21.27 -0.06 7.04
N MET A 6 -21.35 1.21 6.67
CA MET A 6 -22.59 1.87 6.29
C MET A 6 -22.44 2.51 4.92
N ILE A 7 -23.46 2.37 4.09
CA ILE A 7 -23.54 3.10 2.81
C ILE A 7 -24.18 4.46 3.15
N PRO A 8 -23.44 5.58 2.94
CA PRO A 8 -23.98 6.89 3.31
C PRO A 8 -25.15 7.29 2.42
N SER A 9 -26.20 7.85 3.02
CA SER A 9 -27.26 8.58 2.34
C SER A 9 -26.95 10.08 2.30
N GLY A 10 -27.68 10.86 1.48
CA GLY A 10 -27.45 12.30 1.37
C GLY A 10 -27.63 13.09 2.68
N ASP A 11 -28.37 12.54 3.63
CA ASP A 11 -28.64 13.15 4.94
C ASP A 11 -27.65 12.73 6.03
N MET A 12 -26.67 11.87 5.70
CA MET A 12 -25.71 11.36 6.67
C MET A 12 -24.66 12.44 7.01
N ILE A 13 -24.53 12.75 8.29
CA ILE A 13 -23.49 13.65 8.80
C ILE A 13 -22.24 12.83 9.08
N LEU A 14 -21.12 13.26 8.48
CA LEU A 14 -19.81 12.70 8.77
C LEU A 14 -19.28 13.30 10.09
N GLU A 15 -18.71 12.45 10.92
CA GLU A 15 -18.10 12.85 12.20
C GLU A 15 -16.58 12.72 12.15
N ASP A 16 -15.91 13.39 13.08
CA ASP A 16 -14.47 13.22 13.26
C ASP A 16 -14.13 11.75 13.52
N LYS A 17 -13.06 11.26 12.87
CA LYS A 17 -12.61 9.86 12.89
C LYS A 17 -13.48 8.85 12.09
N ASP A 18 -14.51 9.28 11.38
CA ASP A 18 -15.16 8.40 10.41
C ASP A 18 -14.17 8.00 9.31
N ARG A 19 -14.11 6.71 9.00
CA ARG A 19 -13.36 6.21 7.83
C ARG A 19 -14.27 6.14 6.62
N ILE A 20 -13.87 6.78 5.54
CA ILE A 20 -14.62 6.81 4.30
C ILE A 20 -13.86 5.98 3.26
N PHE A 21 -14.55 5.00 2.70
CA PHE A 21 -14.06 4.24 1.57
C PHE A 21 -14.73 4.76 0.31
N VAL A 22 -13.93 5.26 -0.62
CA VAL A 22 -14.42 5.80 -1.89
C VAL A 22 -13.96 4.88 -3.02
N THR A 23 -14.85 4.53 -3.92
CA THR A 23 -14.56 3.73 -5.11
C THR A 23 -15.14 4.42 -6.33
N GLY A 24 -14.46 4.30 -7.44
CA GLY A 24 -14.86 4.92 -8.71
C GLY A 24 -13.84 4.59 -9.80
N ASP A 25 -14.04 5.11 -10.99
CA ASP A 25 -13.02 4.99 -12.03
C ASP A 25 -11.77 5.83 -11.70
N ARG A 26 -10.68 5.56 -12.41
CA ARG A 26 -9.39 6.18 -12.11
C ARG A 26 -9.42 7.71 -12.25
N VAL A 27 -10.17 8.25 -13.19
CA VAL A 27 -10.23 9.68 -13.45
C VAL A 27 -11.00 10.38 -12.33
N ASP A 28 -12.17 9.85 -11.97
CA ASP A 28 -13.01 10.38 -10.90
C ASP A 28 -12.30 10.30 -9.55
N MET A 29 -11.57 9.22 -9.28
CA MET A 29 -10.76 9.09 -8.07
C MET A 29 -9.62 10.12 -8.01
N MET A 30 -8.98 10.42 -9.14
CA MET A 30 -7.97 11.50 -9.19
C MET A 30 -8.58 12.88 -8.94
N LEU A 31 -9.75 13.16 -9.52
CA LEU A 31 -10.47 14.42 -9.30
C LEU A 31 -10.89 14.57 -7.83
N PHE A 32 -11.45 13.52 -7.25
CA PHE A 32 -11.82 13.49 -5.83
C PHE A 32 -10.61 13.71 -4.93
N HIS A 33 -9.49 13.01 -5.18
CA HIS A 33 -8.25 13.20 -4.43
C HIS A 33 -7.75 14.65 -4.46
N ASN A 34 -7.80 15.29 -5.63
CA ASN A 34 -7.41 16.69 -5.78
C ASN A 34 -8.39 17.64 -5.05
N TYR A 35 -9.68 17.31 -5.05
CA TYR A 35 -10.71 18.09 -4.37
C TYR A 35 -10.53 18.10 -2.85
N ILE A 36 -10.28 16.93 -2.25
CA ILE A 36 -10.06 16.83 -0.79
C ILE A 36 -8.68 17.31 -0.34
N LYS A 37 -7.85 17.82 -1.27
CA LYS A 37 -6.47 18.28 -0.98
C LYS A 37 -5.67 17.29 -0.14
N SER A 38 -5.83 16.00 -0.41
CA SER A 38 -5.07 14.95 0.28
C SER A 38 -3.57 15.25 0.19
N ARG A 39 -2.87 15.06 1.30
CA ARG A 39 -1.43 15.30 1.37
C ARG A 39 -0.70 14.44 0.33
N VAL A 40 0.02 15.08 -0.58
CA VAL A 40 0.81 14.39 -1.60
C VAL A 40 1.97 13.67 -0.94
N VAL A 41 2.12 12.38 -1.23
CA VAL A 41 3.28 11.60 -0.78
C VAL A 41 4.53 12.10 -1.52
N LYS A 42 5.52 12.56 -0.78
CA LYS A 42 6.82 13.02 -1.31
C LYS A 42 7.96 12.11 -0.92
N SER A 43 7.80 11.36 0.18
CA SER A 43 8.80 10.43 0.69
C SER A 43 8.20 9.07 1.00
N LEU A 44 8.89 8.00 0.59
CA LEU A 44 8.47 6.62 0.76
C LEU A 44 9.63 5.79 1.32
N LEU A 45 9.39 5.14 2.44
CA LEU A 45 10.27 4.11 2.98
C LEU A 45 9.72 2.73 2.62
N ILE A 46 10.55 1.85 2.07
CA ILE A 46 10.19 0.47 1.74
C ILE A 46 11.02 -0.48 2.62
N VAL A 47 10.35 -1.37 3.31
CA VAL A 47 10.98 -2.46 4.07
C VAL A 47 10.91 -3.75 3.26
N GLY A 48 12.06 -4.21 2.79
CA GLY A 48 12.22 -5.41 1.96
C GLY A 48 12.38 -5.14 0.47
N ALA A 49 13.52 -5.55 -0.11
CA ALA A 49 13.86 -5.43 -1.53
C ALA A 49 13.42 -6.67 -2.34
N GLY A 50 12.13 -7.01 -2.27
CA GLY A 50 11.54 -8.12 -3.04
C GLY A 50 11.07 -7.71 -4.44
N LYS A 51 10.43 -8.66 -5.15
CA LYS A 51 9.88 -8.43 -6.51
C LYS A 51 8.90 -7.26 -6.57
N ILE A 52 8.03 -7.12 -5.56
CA ILE A 52 7.05 -6.03 -5.52
C ILE A 52 7.76 -4.68 -5.39
N ALA A 53 8.75 -4.57 -4.49
CA ALA A 53 9.56 -3.37 -4.35
C ALA A 53 10.27 -3.00 -5.66
N TYR A 54 10.83 -3.99 -6.37
CA TYR A 54 11.49 -3.78 -7.65
C TYR A 54 10.56 -3.16 -8.70
N TYR A 55 9.36 -3.72 -8.88
CA TYR A 55 8.39 -3.19 -9.85
C TYR A 55 7.81 -1.84 -9.41
N LEU A 56 7.59 -1.65 -8.10
CA LEU A 56 7.17 -0.37 -7.56
C LEU A 56 8.20 0.73 -7.88
N LEU A 57 9.48 0.47 -7.66
CA LEU A 57 10.57 1.41 -7.99
C LEU A 57 10.65 1.71 -9.48
N LYS A 58 10.39 0.72 -10.35
CA LYS A 58 10.31 0.96 -11.80
C LYS A 58 9.19 1.93 -12.16
N ILE A 59 8.04 1.82 -11.51
CA ILE A 59 6.89 2.72 -11.73
C ILE A 59 7.21 4.12 -11.18
N LEU A 60 7.89 4.18 -10.03
CA LEU A 60 8.23 5.45 -9.37
C LEU A 60 9.45 6.16 -9.98
N LYS A 61 10.16 5.54 -10.93
CA LYS A 61 11.42 6.05 -11.49
C LYS A 61 11.34 7.50 -11.96
N ASP A 62 10.21 7.88 -12.57
CA ASP A 62 9.99 9.22 -13.13
C ASP A 62 9.10 10.09 -12.21
N SER A 63 8.79 9.60 -11.02
CA SER A 63 8.06 10.36 -10.01
C SER A 63 9.01 11.29 -9.23
N ARG A 64 8.42 12.22 -8.48
CA ARG A 64 9.15 13.11 -7.56
C ARG A 64 9.16 12.56 -6.13
N ILE A 65 8.90 11.27 -5.95
CA ILE A 65 8.85 10.63 -4.63
C ILE A 65 10.28 10.18 -4.27
N GLU A 66 10.83 10.76 -3.23
CA GLU A 66 12.09 10.30 -2.64
C GLU A 66 11.87 8.95 -1.99
N THR A 67 12.60 7.95 -2.43
CA THR A 67 12.41 6.58 -1.96
C THR A 67 13.68 6.04 -1.31
N LYS A 68 13.51 5.45 -0.13
CA LYS A 68 14.54 4.67 0.58
C LYS A 68 14.08 3.23 0.73
N VAL A 69 15.02 2.29 0.66
CA VAL A 69 14.76 0.85 0.89
C VAL A 69 15.65 0.35 2.00
N ILE A 70 15.10 -0.43 2.92
CA ILE A 70 15.84 -1.20 3.92
C ILE A 70 15.76 -2.67 3.51
N GLU A 71 16.91 -3.34 3.38
CA GLU A 71 17.00 -4.75 2.99
C GLU A 71 18.07 -5.46 3.81
N VAL A 72 17.70 -6.59 4.39
CA VAL A 72 18.59 -7.39 5.24
C VAL A 72 19.61 -8.19 4.46
N ASN A 73 19.27 -8.63 3.24
CA ASN A 73 20.14 -9.42 2.40
C ASN A 73 21.11 -8.53 1.61
N PRO A 74 22.45 -8.66 1.82
CA PRO A 74 23.44 -7.79 1.18
C PRO A 74 23.47 -7.93 -0.35
N GLU A 75 23.23 -9.13 -0.89
CA GLU A 75 23.24 -9.35 -2.35
C GLU A 75 22.06 -8.65 -3.02
N ARG A 76 20.87 -8.67 -2.37
CA ARG A 76 19.70 -7.92 -2.86
C ARG A 76 19.91 -6.42 -2.73
N ALA A 77 20.48 -5.96 -1.63
CA ALA A 77 20.80 -4.55 -1.45
C ALA A 77 21.75 -4.06 -2.56
N ALA A 78 22.81 -4.81 -2.87
CA ALA A 78 23.72 -4.51 -3.96
C ALA A 78 23.01 -4.49 -5.33
N PHE A 79 22.18 -5.52 -5.61
CA PHE A 79 21.41 -5.60 -6.85
C PHE A 79 20.48 -4.38 -7.03
N PHE A 80 19.81 -3.94 -5.97
CA PHE A 80 18.94 -2.76 -6.04
C PHE A 80 19.75 -1.48 -6.25
N SER A 81 20.90 -1.32 -5.58
CA SER A 81 21.80 -0.19 -5.77
C SER A 81 22.29 -0.05 -7.21
N GLU A 82 22.63 -1.17 -7.85
CA GLU A 82 23.06 -1.20 -9.25
C GLU A 82 21.92 -0.85 -10.23
N ASN A 83 20.71 -1.37 -9.98
CA ASN A 83 19.57 -1.16 -10.88
C ASN A 83 18.86 0.18 -10.69
N PHE A 84 19.02 0.81 -9.54
CA PHE A 84 18.39 2.09 -9.18
C PHE A 84 19.40 3.08 -8.61
N PRO A 85 20.23 3.72 -9.44
CA PRO A 85 21.36 4.56 -8.98
C PRO A 85 20.97 5.78 -8.12
N LYS A 86 19.69 6.18 -8.14
CA LYS A 86 19.15 7.28 -7.32
C LYS A 86 18.48 6.82 -6.04
N LEU A 87 18.45 5.51 -5.81
CA LEU A 87 17.81 4.93 -4.64
C LEU A 87 18.74 5.01 -3.43
N TYR A 88 18.21 5.47 -2.31
CA TYR A 88 18.86 5.29 -1.02
C TYR A 88 18.55 3.89 -0.49
N ILE A 89 19.58 3.07 -0.35
CA ILE A 89 19.42 1.72 0.19
C ILE A 89 20.25 1.57 1.46
N VAL A 90 19.63 0.99 2.47
CA VAL A 90 20.23 0.66 3.77
C VAL A 90 20.23 -0.85 3.93
N GLN A 91 21.41 -1.41 4.18
CA GLN A 91 21.52 -2.81 4.56
C GLN A 91 21.22 -2.94 6.05
N GLY A 92 20.11 -3.59 6.38
CA GLY A 92 19.69 -3.77 7.77
C GLY A 92 18.38 -4.55 7.85
N ASP A 93 18.05 -4.96 9.06
CA ASP A 93 16.78 -5.62 9.36
C ASP A 93 15.71 -4.56 9.67
N GLY A 94 14.95 -4.18 8.64
CA GLY A 94 13.87 -3.19 8.74
C GLY A 94 12.64 -3.69 9.49
N THR A 95 12.64 -4.90 10.05
CA THR A 95 11.58 -5.38 10.96
C THR A 95 11.88 -5.03 12.42
N THR A 96 13.09 -4.56 12.70
CA THR A 96 13.50 -4.17 14.05
C THR A 96 13.20 -2.71 14.33
N LYS A 97 12.75 -2.44 15.56
CA LYS A 97 12.44 -1.09 16.04
C LYS A 97 13.62 -0.13 15.89
N ASP A 98 14.82 -0.60 16.24
CA ASP A 98 16.00 0.25 16.29
C ASP A 98 16.37 0.77 14.90
N VAL A 99 16.39 -0.10 13.89
CA VAL A 99 16.66 0.28 12.49
C VAL A 99 15.60 1.25 11.96
N LEU A 100 14.31 1.00 12.27
CA LEU A 100 13.24 1.89 11.83
C LEU A 100 13.35 3.30 12.44
N LEU A 101 13.73 3.40 13.70
CA LEU A 101 13.93 4.69 14.39
C LEU A 101 15.21 5.38 13.92
N GLU A 102 16.31 4.65 13.72
CA GLU A 102 17.56 5.17 13.16
C GLU A 102 17.33 5.77 11.77
N GLU A 103 16.54 5.08 10.93
CA GLU A 103 16.18 5.55 9.59
C GLU A 103 15.02 6.57 9.61
N SER A 104 14.58 6.99 10.79
CA SER A 104 13.56 8.03 10.98
C SER A 104 12.24 7.72 10.27
N ALA A 105 11.76 6.48 10.36
CA ALA A 105 10.56 5.99 9.67
C ALA A 105 9.32 6.87 9.91
N GLN A 106 9.20 7.49 11.10
CA GLN A 106 8.09 8.37 11.47
C GLN A 106 8.03 9.68 10.64
N HIS A 107 9.09 10.05 9.94
CA HIS A 107 9.13 11.27 9.14
C HIS A 107 8.79 11.05 7.66
N TYR A 108 8.61 9.81 7.24
CA TYR A 108 8.16 9.52 5.88
C TYR A 108 6.67 9.75 5.71
N ASP A 109 6.28 10.28 4.55
CA ASP A 109 4.85 10.45 4.20
C ASP A 109 4.14 9.09 4.05
N ALA A 110 4.88 8.06 3.63
CA ALA A 110 4.39 6.70 3.53
C ALA A 110 5.49 5.67 3.85
N VAL A 111 5.09 4.53 4.42
CA VAL A 111 5.96 3.37 4.60
C VAL A 111 5.28 2.13 4.01
N ALA A 112 6.04 1.28 3.32
CA ALA A 112 5.55 0.04 2.75
C ALA A 112 6.34 -1.16 3.29
N THR A 113 5.67 -2.09 4.00
CA THR A 113 6.27 -3.33 4.50
C THR A 113 6.05 -4.46 3.49
N LEU A 114 7.11 -4.83 2.76
CA LEU A 114 7.07 -5.72 1.60
C LEU A 114 8.00 -6.93 1.75
N THR A 115 8.31 -7.34 2.99
CA THR A 115 9.19 -8.49 3.24
C THR A 115 8.57 -9.81 2.77
N GLY A 116 9.31 -10.90 2.88
CA GLY A 116 8.84 -12.26 2.54
C GLY A 116 7.89 -12.86 3.58
N VAL A 117 7.85 -12.32 4.80
CA VAL A 117 7.16 -12.89 5.96
C VAL A 117 5.98 -12.00 6.34
N ASP A 118 4.78 -12.53 6.24
CA ASP A 118 3.54 -11.77 6.45
C ASP A 118 3.40 -11.27 7.90
N GLU A 119 3.78 -12.09 8.88
CA GLU A 119 3.73 -11.76 10.30
C GLU A 119 4.67 -10.59 10.63
N GLU A 120 5.87 -10.60 10.07
CA GLU A 120 6.81 -9.49 10.21
C GLU A 120 6.25 -8.20 9.63
N ASN A 121 5.67 -8.27 8.42
CA ASN A 121 5.05 -7.11 7.79
C ASN A 121 3.94 -6.53 8.67
N ILE A 122 3.11 -7.38 9.28
CA ILE A 122 2.01 -6.97 10.15
C ILE A 122 2.54 -6.31 11.43
N ILE A 123 3.48 -6.97 12.13
CA ILE A 123 4.03 -6.44 13.39
C ILE A 123 4.77 -5.13 13.14
N THR A 124 5.57 -5.06 12.09
CA THR A 124 6.25 -3.83 11.68
C THR A 124 5.28 -2.71 11.39
N SER A 125 4.19 -3.02 10.68
CA SER A 125 3.12 -2.06 10.38
C SER A 125 2.45 -1.52 11.66
N MET A 126 2.14 -2.39 12.61
CA MET A 126 1.59 -1.97 13.91
C MET A 126 2.54 -1.03 14.65
N PHE A 127 3.83 -1.32 14.63
CA PHE A 127 4.83 -0.43 15.22
C PHE A 127 4.87 0.93 14.51
N LEU A 128 4.86 0.95 13.17
CA LEU A 128 4.85 2.17 12.37
C LEU A 128 3.63 3.05 12.66
N ASP A 129 2.45 2.43 12.81
CA ASP A 129 1.22 3.14 13.21
C ASP A 129 1.39 3.74 14.62
N SER A 130 2.00 3.00 15.56
CA SER A 130 2.22 3.47 16.94
C SER A 130 3.16 4.68 17.06
N ILE A 131 4.08 4.85 16.11
CA ILE A 131 4.99 6.00 16.04
C ILE A 131 4.47 7.13 15.14
N GLY A 132 3.24 7.01 14.63
CA GLY A 132 2.53 8.09 13.93
C GLY A 132 2.77 8.16 12.42
N VAL A 133 3.22 7.10 11.77
CA VAL A 133 3.28 7.02 10.30
C VAL A 133 1.86 7.12 9.73
N GLN A 134 1.61 8.12 8.88
CA GLN A 134 0.26 8.40 8.42
C GLN A 134 -0.26 7.45 7.33
N LYS A 135 0.62 6.98 6.46
CA LYS A 135 0.28 6.04 5.38
C LYS A 135 1.18 4.82 5.49
N ASN A 136 0.60 3.73 5.92
CA ASN A 136 1.31 2.47 6.07
C ASN A 136 0.67 1.44 5.15
N ILE A 137 1.47 0.83 4.28
CA ILE A 137 1.05 -0.16 3.29
C ILE A 137 1.67 -1.50 3.67
N THR A 138 0.82 -2.47 4.02
CA THR A 138 1.26 -3.77 4.51
C THR A 138 0.94 -4.88 3.51
N LYS A 139 1.97 -5.57 3.03
CA LYS A 139 1.77 -6.74 2.18
C LYS A 139 1.46 -7.98 3.02
N VAL A 140 0.36 -8.64 2.72
CA VAL A 140 -0.04 -9.93 3.33
C VAL A 140 -0.42 -10.90 2.21
N ASN A 141 0.25 -12.05 2.13
CA ASN A 141 -0.05 -13.08 1.11
C ASN A 141 -1.12 -14.07 1.58
N ARG A 142 -1.19 -14.34 2.89
CA ARG A 142 -2.12 -15.28 3.51
C ARG A 142 -3.36 -14.57 4.01
N THR A 143 -4.46 -14.70 3.30
CA THR A 143 -5.75 -14.08 3.65
C THR A 143 -6.29 -14.55 5.00
N SER A 144 -5.97 -15.77 5.42
CA SER A 144 -6.36 -16.29 6.75
C SER A 144 -5.80 -15.48 7.92
N LEU A 145 -4.67 -14.78 7.75
CA LEU A 145 -4.16 -13.87 8.78
C LEU A 145 -5.04 -12.64 8.96
N LEU A 146 -5.72 -12.20 7.90
CA LEU A 146 -6.61 -11.03 7.96
C LEU A 146 -7.83 -11.28 8.85
N GLU A 147 -8.31 -12.52 8.91
CA GLU A 147 -9.42 -12.92 9.78
C GLU A 147 -9.04 -12.87 11.26
N ILE A 148 -7.75 -13.12 11.58
CA ILE A 148 -7.23 -13.09 12.94
C ILE A 148 -6.97 -11.64 13.39
N ILE A 149 -6.51 -10.80 12.48
CA ILE A 149 -6.09 -9.43 12.79
C ILE A 149 -7.29 -8.49 12.98
N ASN A 150 -8.48 -8.86 12.72
CA ASN A 150 -9.76 -8.17 12.88
C ASN A 150 -9.69 -6.73 13.50
N THR A 151 -8.69 -5.96 13.12
CA THR A 151 -8.49 -4.60 13.59
C THR A 151 -8.83 -3.62 12.45
N PRO A 152 -9.85 -2.79 12.67
CA PRO A 152 -10.22 -1.72 11.72
C PRO A 152 -9.09 -0.70 11.52
N ASP A 153 -8.03 -0.79 12.30
CA ASP A 153 -6.97 0.22 12.40
C ASP A 153 -5.80 0.00 11.45
N PHE A 154 -5.74 -1.12 10.72
CA PHE A 154 -4.73 -1.28 9.67
C PHE A 154 -5.01 -0.35 8.49
N SER A 155 -4.11 0.59 8.25
CA SER A 155 -4.32 1.67 7.30
C SER A 155 -4.45 1.21 5.84
N SER A 156 -3.67 0.23 5.39
CA SER A 156 -3.81 -0.33 4.03
C SER A 156 -3.12 -1.69 3.91
N ILE A 157 -3.90 -2.75 3.95
CA ILE A 157 -3.40 -4.10 3.64
C ILE A 157 -3.57 -4.37 2.15
N ILE A 158 -2.50 -4.81 1.51
CA ILE A 158 -2.53 -5.30 0.13
C ILE A 158 -2.28 -6.80 0.11
N THR A 159 -3.16 -7.51 -0.61
CA THR A 159 -3.02 -8.95 -0.85
C THR A 159 -2.81 -9.17 -2.34
N PRO A 160 -1.57 -9.36 -2.81
CA PRO A 160 -1.25 -9.41 -4.24
C PRO A 160 -2.03 -10.47 -5.01
N LYS A 161 -2.31 -11.62 -4.38
CA LYS A 161 -3.10 -12.69 -5.00
C LYS A 161 -4.55 -12.27 -5.25
N THR A 162 -5.19 -11.59 -4.29
CA THR A 162 -6.57 -11.11 -4.43
C THR A 162 -6.65 -10.05 -5.52
N ILE A 163 -5.73 -9.10 -5.53
CA ILE A 163 -5.67 -8.06 -6.58
C ILE A 163 -5.52 -8.69 -7.96
N ALA A 164 -4.66 -9.70 -8.11
CA ALA A 164 -4.50 -10.39 -9.38
C ALA A 164 -5.78 -11.13 -9.81
N VAL A 165 -6.45 -11.82 -8.89
CA VAL A 165 -7.74 -12.50 -9.17
C VAL A 165 -8.80 -11.48 -9.57
N ASP A 166 -8.96 -10.41 -8.83
CA ASP A 166 -9.94 -9.36 -9.13
C ASP A 166 -9.68 -8.73 -10.52
N THR A 167 -8.42 -8.46 -10.85
CA THR A 167 -8.04 -7.93 -12.17
C THR A 167 -8.42 -8.90 -13.29
N ILE A 168 -8.15 -10.20 -13.12
CA ILE A 168 -8.53 -11.24 -14.09
C ILE A 168 -10.06 -11.34 -14.23
N MET A 169 -10.78 -11.31 -13.10
CA MET A 169 -12.24 -11.37 -13.09
C MET A 169 -12.86 -10.17 -13.81
N HIS A 170 -12.35 -8.95 -13.54
CA HIS A 170 -12.79 -7.75 -14.26
C HIS A 170 -12.56 -7.86 -15.77
N PHE A 171 -11.44 -8.41 -16.20
CA PHE A 171 -11.17 -8.62 -17.63
C PHE A 171 -12.13 -9.63 -18.27
N ILE A 172 -12.43 -10.75 -17.58
CA ILE A 172 -13.38 -11.77 -18.06
C ILE A 172 -14.80 -11.19 -18.14
N HIS A 173 -15.26 -10.52 -17.08
CA HIS A 173 -16.60 -9.93 -17.04
C HIS A 173 -16.78 -8.80 -18.05
N GLY A 174 -15.77 -7.95 -18.24
CA GLY A 174 -15.78 -6.88 -19.24
C GLY A 174 -15.93 -7.42 -20.66
N ARG A 175 -15.27 -8.53 -21.00
CA ARG A 175 -15.42 -9.18 -22.30
C ARG A 175 -16.78 -9.86 -22.47
N ALA A 176 -17.32 -10.50 -21.43
CA ALA A 176 -18.62 -11.11 -21.49
C ALA A 176 -19.72 -10.06 -21.78
N ASN A 177 -19.67 -8.91 -21.11
CA ASN A 177 -20.63 -7.83 -21.34
C ASN A 177 -20.51 -7.19 -22.75
N ALA A 178 -19.30 -7.07 -23.29
CA ALA A 178 -19.10 -6.58 -24.66
C ALA A 178 -19.70 -7.53 -25.71
N GLN A 179 -19.60 -8.84 -25.53
CA GLN A 179 -20.21 -9.81 -26.42
C GLN A 179 -21.77 -9.82 -26.38
N TYR A 180 -22.37 -9.48 -25.23
CA TYR A 180 -23.82 -9.36 -25.11
C TYR A 180 -24.39 -8.09 -25.78
N SER A 181 -23.63 -6.99 -25.80
CA SER A 181 -24.05 -5.75 -26.49
C SER A 181 -24.03 -5.86 -28.01
N ASP A 182 -23.09 -6.65 -28.56
CA ASP A 182 -23.00 -6.89 -30.03
C ASP A 182 -24.09 -7.84 -30.57
N LEU A 183 -24.80 -8.57 -29.71
CA LEU A 183 -25.91 -9.45 -30.07
C LEU A 183 -27.29 -8.74 -30.07
N GLN A 184 -27.35 -7.50 -29.61
CA GLN A 184 -28.60 -6.70 -29.56
C GLN A 184 -28.62 -5.52 -30.57
N ALA A 185 -27.61 -5.40 -31.42
CA ALA A 185 -27.54 -4.44 -32.53
C ALA A 185 -27.76 -5.14 -33.86
#